data_5aa05a6bf6cd15910b8427345ce9e6be
#
_entry.id   5aa05a6bf6cd15910b8427345ce9e6be
#
_cell.length_a   1.000
_cell.length_b   1.000
_cell.length_c   1.000
_cell.angle_alpha   90.00
_cell.angle_beta   90.00
_cell.angle_gamma   90.00
#
_symmetry.space_group_name_H-M   'P 1'
#
loop_
_entity.id
_entity.type
_entity.pdbx_description
1 polymer ?
#
loop_
_entity_poly.entity_id
_entity_poly.type
_entity_poly.pdbx_seq_one_letter_code
_entity_poly.pdbx_strand_id
1 'polypeptide(L)'
;LIATVKRELLVRHLEAWAPAALHRARRVIYAHGYADAQSGASAEAAARVLAEQTDFVRGRELTMLLVGDDVTPVADRLAGIPELALLSMHAVSGGTEERFGVALKAASAQRVPLLGFLDAASASEPPSPATVAALTAGKPAEVLLALAPGVSAEAYRAGWPLFTAVELATGDEPGELLAFGTTSGKSLEGFKEALWAVDEFAGVRYRDPADPDRHLIDISLSPHPGPLRREILAHLGRVGSATVTELRTFALTETIYRAADATRVLHTLADSGAVTRRPPHGRLGGDVVISLP
;
A
#
# COMPACT_ATOMS: atom_id res chain seq x y z
N LEU A 1 9.41 13.94 -8.58
CA LEU A 1 7.95 13.86 -8.69
C LEU A 1 7.42 12.54 -8.10
N ILE A 2 7.82 11.37 -8.61
CA ILE A 2 7.37 10.06 -8.09
C ILE A 2 7.72 9.91 -6.60
N ALA A 3 8.92 10.27 -6.19
CA ALA A 3 9.33 10.24 -4.79
C ALA A 3 8.41 11.08 -3.87
N THR A 4 7.89 12.19 -4.37
CA THR A 4 6.93 13.03 -3.63
C THR A 4 5.60 12.30 -3.45
N VAL A 5 5.09 11.68 -4.51
CA VAL A 5 3.85 10.89 -4.45
C VAL A 5 3.99 9.69 -3.51
N LYS A 6 5.10 8.93 -3.61
CA LYS A 6 5.37 7.82 -2.68
C LYS A 6 5.38 8.27 -1.23
N ARG A 7 6.04 9.39 -0.94
CA ARG A 7 6.13 9.95 0.41
C ARG A 7 4.76 10.43 0.92
N GLU A 8 3.98 11.09 0.08
CA GLU A 8 2.62 11.50 0.44
C GLU A 8 1.72 10.28 0.74
N LEU A 9 1.79 9.23 -0.07
CA LEU A 9 1.06 7.99 0.18
C LEU A 9 1.48 7.33 1.48
N LEU A 10 2.79 7.29 1.77
CA LEU A 10 3.32 6.78 3.03
C LEU A 10 2.77 7.57 4.22
N VAL A 11 2.81 8.91 4.15
CA VAL A 11 2.31 9.80 5.22
C VAL A 11 0.82 9.55 5.46
N ARG A 12 -0.01 9.60 4.41
CA ARG A 12 -1.46 9.35 4.51
C ARG A 12 -1.78 7.96 5.09
N HIS A 13 -1.02 6.96 4.67
CA HIS A 13 -1.20 5.60 5.20
C HIS A 13 -0.83 5.52 6.68
N LEU A 14 0.30 6.12 7.09
CA LEU A 14 0.74 6.17 8.48
C LEU A 14 -0.22 6.94 9.39
N GLU A 15 -0.77 8.06 8.93
CA GLU A 15 -1.78 8.85 9.67
C GLU A 15 -3.03 8.03 10.01
N ALA A 16 -3.43 7.10 9.13
CA ALA A 16 -4.54 6.19 9.37
C ALA A 16 -4.12 4.95 10.18
N TRP A 17 -2.95 4.38 9.87
CA TRP A 17 -2.47 3.12 10.45
C TRP A 17 -2.02 3.27 11.90
N ALA A 18 -1.22 4.29 12.24
CA ALA A 18 -0.60 4.41 13.55
C ALA A 18 -1.63 4.52 14.70
N PRO A 19 -2.64 5.41 14.65
CA PRO A 19 -3.65 5.46 15.70
C PRO A 19 -4.49 4.18 15.78
N ALA A 20 -4.82 3.56 14.65
CA ALA A 20 -5.57 2.30 14.63
C ALA A 20 -4.78 1.13 15.23
N ALA A 21 -3.49 1.04 14.94
CA ALA A 21 -2.59 0.03 15.49
C ALA A 21 -2.40 0.22 17.00
N LEU A 22 -2.16 1.45 17.43
CA LEU A 22 -2.00 1.80 18.85
C LEU A 22 -3.29 1.64 19.65
N HIS A 23 -4.46 1.77 19.04
CA HIS A 23 -5.72 1.46 19.71
C HIS A 23 -5.85 -0.03 20.02
N ARG A 24 -5.32 -0.90 19.16
CA ARG A 24 -5.45 -2.36 19.27
C ARG A 24 -4.39 -3.02 20.14
N ALA A 25 -3.20 -2.45 20.22
CA ALA A 25 -2.06 -3.08 20.87
C ALA A 25 -1.25 -2.10 21.72
N ARG A 26 -0.57 -2.65 22.75
CA ARG A 26 0.34 -1.86 23.60
C ARG A 26 1.69 -1.58 22.92
N ARG A 27 2.09 -2.45 22.00
CA ARG A 27 3.33 -2.33 21.23
C ARG A 27 2.99 -2.34 19.76
N VAL A 28 3.60 -1.43 19.01
CA VAL A 28 3.43 -1.26 17.57
C VAL A 28 4.80 -0.99 16.94
N ILE A 29 5.08 -1.58 15.80
CA ILE A 29 6.36 -1.41 15.12
C ILE A 29 6.12 -0.91 13.69
N TYR A 30 6.84 0.14 13.34
CA TYR A 30 7.04 0.58 11.97
C TYR A 30 8.50 0.29 11.56
N ALA A 31 8.69 -0.39 10.44
CA ALA A 31 10.02 -0.75 9.95
C ALA A 31 10.25 -0.14 8.57
N HIS A 32 11.31 0.67 8.45
CA HIS A 32 11.70 1.36 7.23
C HIS A 32 12.96 0.70 6.67
N GLY A 33 12.81 -0.05 5.58
CA GLY A 33 13.93 -0.60 4.81
C GLY A 33 14.39 0.37 3.74
N TYR A 34 15.67 0.31 3.36
CA TYR A 34 16.32 1.29 2.48
C TYR A 34 16.17 2.72 3.02
N ALA A 35 16.30 2.85 4.35
CA ALA A 35 15.99 4.09 5.06
C ALA A 35 16.93 5.25 4.73
N ASP A 36 18.09 4.99 4.17
CA ASP A 36 19.06 5.94 3.64
C ASP A 36 18.79 6.36 2.18
N ALA A 37 17.84 5.70 1.49
CA ALA A 37 17.43 6.11 0.15
C ALA A 37 16.98 7.57 0.12
N GLN A 38 17.34 8.31 -0.93
CA GLN A 38 17.02 9.74 -1.08
C GLN A 38 17.38 10.57 0.16
N SER A 39 18.53 10.27 0.77
CA SER A 39 19.01 10.92 1.99
C SER A 39 18.03 10.82 3.18
N GLY A 40 17.19 9.78 3.23
CA GLY A 40 16.28 9.53 4.32
C GLY A 40 15.05 10.43 4.37
N ALA A 41 14.68 11.08 3.27
CA ALA A 41 13.54 12.00 3.25
C ALA A 41 12.20 11.33 3.58
N SER A 42 11.99 10.08 3.13
CA SER A 42 10.79 9.30 3.48
C SER A 42 10.82 8.82 4.92
N ALA A 43 12.01 8.47 5.45
CA ALA A 43 12.19 8.10 6.85
C ALA A 43 11.87 9.28 7.78
N GLU A 44 12.33 10.49 7.44
CA GLU A 44 12.00 11.70 8.19
C GLU A 44 10.50 11.99 8.18
N ALA A 45 9.86 11.93 7.01
CA ALA A 45 8.41 12.14 6.92
C ALA A 45 7.63 11.14 7.78
N ALA A 46 8.01 9.86 7.75
CA ALA A 46 7.43 8.83 8.60
C ALA A 46 7.64 9.12 10.09
N ALA A 47 8.86 9.48 10.49
CA ALA A 47 9.18 9.80 11.88
C ALA A 47 8.33 10.96 12.43
N ARG A 48 8.09 12.01 11.63
CA ARG A 48 7.23 13.15 12.01
C ARG A 48 5.80 12.70 12.27
N VAL A 49 5.19 11.91 11.37
CA VAL A 49 3.83 11.38 11.58
C VAL A 49 3.75 10.50 12.82
N LEU A 50 4.74 9.64 13.03
CA LEU A 50 4.75 8.74 14.20
C LEU A 50 4.96 9.50 15.52
N ALA A 51 5.78 10.55 15.52
CA ALA A 51 6.00 11.38 16.69
C ALA A 51 4.72 12.09 17.17
N GLU A 52 3.85 12.53 16.24
CA GLU A 52 2.56 13.12 16.59
C GLU A 52 1.65 12.16 17.37
N GLN A 53 1.87 10.85 17.24
CA GLN A 53 1.08 9.84 17.96
C GLN A 53 1.59 9.57 19.37
N THR A 54 2.83 9.95 19.71
CA THR A 54 3.43 9.62 21.02
C THR A 54 2.73 10.30 22.17
N ASP A 55 2.18 11.50 21.98
CA ASP A 55 1.48 12.26 23.02
C ASP A 55 0.11 11.66 23.38
N PHE A 56 -0.51 10.91 22.48
CA PHE A 56 -1.86 10.36 22.66
C PHE A 56 -1.88 8.99 23.33
N VAL A 57 -0.70 8.38 23.56
CA VAL A 57 -0.63 6.95 23.88
C VAL A 57 0.13 6.67 25.19
N ARG A 58 -0.38 7.18 26.30
CA ARG A 58 0.16 6.85 27.64
C ARG A 58 0.15 5.33 27.87
N GLY A 59 1.32 4.77 28.18
CA GLY A 59 1.49 3.34 28.47
C GLY A 59 1.51 2.43 27.25
N ARG A 60 1.71 2.97 26.06
CA ARG A 60 1.91 2.21 24.80
C ARG A 60 3.27 2.53 24.22
N GLU A 61 3.78 1.63 23.38
CA GLU A 61 5.10 1.72 22.76
C GLU A 61 4.97 1.72 21.27
N LEU A 62 5.46 2.77 20.62
CA LEU A 62 5.62 2.86 19.18
C LEU A 62 7.12 2.91 18.87
N THR A 63 7.60 1.89 18.15
CA THR A 63 9.00 1.77 17.76
C THR A 63 9.16 1.92 16.27
N MET A 64 10.11 2.76 15.84
CA MET A 64 10.53 2.91 14.46
C MET A 64 11.90 2.24 14.26
N LEU A 65 11.97 1.30 13.31
CA LEU A 65 13.23 0.69 12.86
C LEU A 65 13.67 1.36 11.57
N LEU A 66 14.93 1.76 11.51
CA LEU A 66 15.59 2.28 10.31
C LEU A 66 16.64 1.26 9.87
N VAL A 67 16.48 0.68 8.69
CA VAL A 67 17.42 -0.33 8.15
C VAL A 67 17.85 0.09 6.75
N GLY A 68 19.15 0.06 6.48
CA GLY A 68 19.73 0.44 5.20
C GLY A 68 21.22 0.16 5.15
N ASP A 69 21.91 0.64 4.13
CA ASP A 69 23.35 0.40 3.97
C ASP A 69 24.15 1.19 5.01
N ASP A 70 23.92 2.50 5.09
CA ASP A 70 24.44 3.37 6.15
C ASP A 70 23.35 4.36 6.61
N VAL A 71 22.61 3.98 7.63
CA VAL A 71 21.54 4.79 8.21
C VAL A 71 22.01 5.74 9.30
N THR A 72 23.29 5.72 9.66
CA THR A 72 23.85 6.58 10.72
C THR A 72 23.61 8.06 10.47
N PRO A 73 23.89 8.62 9.26
CA PRO A 73 23.63 10.04 9.01
C PRO A 73 22.16 10.43 9.11
N VAL A 74 21.27 9.51 8.72
CA VAL A 74 19.82 9.73 8.83
C VAL A 74 19.39 9.73 10.29
N ALA A 75 19.82 8.73 11.06
CA ALA A 75 19.52 8.62 12.49
C ALA A 75 20.02 9.81 13.29
N ASP A 76 21.26 10.26 13.06
CA ASP A 76 21.84 11.44 13.72
C ASP A 76 21.06 12.71 13.41
N ARG A 77 20.65 12.88 12.15
CA ARG A 77 19.82 14.02 11.76
C ARG A 77 18.46 13.98 12.44
N LEU A 78 17.79 12.84 12.46
CA LEU A 78 16.48 12.68 13.12
C LEU A 78 16.57 12.89 14.63
N ALA A 79 17.62 12.39 15.28
CA ALA A 79 17.87 12.61 16.71
C ALA A 79 18.07 14.09 17.05
N GLY A 80 18.52 14.92 16.10
CA GLY A 80 18.66 16.36 16.27
C GLY A 80 17.34 17.14 16.13
N ILE A 81 16.23 16.51 15.79
CA ILE A 81 14.92 17.15 15.63
C ILE A 81 14.15 17.07 16.96
N PRO A 82 13.89 18.21 17.65
CA PRO A 82 13.28 18.21 18.98
C PRO A 82 11.90 17.51 19.03
N GLU A 83 11.10 17.65 17.97
CA GLU A 83 9.77 17.08 17.86
C GLU A 83 9.78 15.54 17.84
N LEU A 84 10.92 14.92 17.52
CA LEU A 84 11.10 13.48 17.47
C LEU A 84 11.71 12.88 18.75
N ALA A 85 12.03 13.71 19.74
CA ALA A 85 12.77 13.29 20.94
C ALA A 85 12.09 12.15 21.75
N LEU A 86 10.78 12.02 21.65
CA LEU A 86 10.00 10.97 22.36
C LEU A 86 9.75 9.72 21.51
N LEU A 87 10.10 9.75 20.22
CA LEU A 87 9.93 8.60 19.34
C LEU A 87 11.06 7.58 19.57
N SER A 88 10.70 6.34 19.91
CA SER A 88 11.67 5.25 20.01
C SER A 88 12.14 4.86 18.61
N MET A 89 13.41 5.16 18.29
CA MET A 89 14.02 4.84 17.00
C MET A 89 15.24 3.95 17.18
N HIS A 90 15.37 2.93 16.33
CA HIS A 90 16.55 2.06 16.28
C HIS A 90 17.09 2.01 14.86
N ALA A 91 18.36 2.36 14.69
CA ALA A 91 19.06 2.36 13.40
C ALA A 91 19.96 1.11 13.26
N VAL A 92 19.86 0.44 12.14
CA VAL A 92 20.64 -0.78 11.83
C VAL A 92 21.25 -0.64 10.43
N SER A 93 22.55 -0.39 10.37
CA SER A 93 23.33 -0.36 9.12
C SER A 93 23.80 -1.76 8.70
N GLY A 94 24.18 -1.90 7.44
CA GLY A 94 24.72 -3.14 6.88
C GLY A 94 23.79 -3.83 5.88
N GLY A 95 22.92 -3.04 5.24
CA GLY A 95 22.06 -3.48 4.16
C GLY A 95 20.68 -3.97 4.59
N THR A 96 19.67 -3.57 3.82
CA THR A 96 18.28 -4.00 4.11
C THR A 96 18.12 -5.50 3.93
N GLU A 97 18.69 -6.08 2.88
CA GLU A 97 18.56 -7.51 2.59
C GLU A 97 19.11 -8.39 3.74
N GLU A 98 20.26 -8.03 4.29
CA GLU A 98 20.96 -8.80 5.32
C GLU A 98 20.40 -8.55 6.73
N ARG A 99 19.91 -7.35 6.99
CA ARG A 99 19.62 -6.87 8.34
C ARG A 99 18.14 -6.76 8.69
N PHE A 100 17.25 -6.62 7.70
CA PHE A 100 15.85 -6.33 7.94
C PHE A 100 15.15 -7.40 8.80
N GLY A 101 15.26 -8.66 8.41
CA GLY A 101 14.70 -9.77 9.17
C GLY A 101 15.31 -9.93 10.57
N VAL A 102 16.62 -9.64 10.71
CA VAL A 102 17.31 -9.67 12.00
C VAL A 102 16.82 -8.55 12.92
N ALA A 103 16.67 -7.33 12.38
CA ALA A 103 16.15 -6.17 13.12
C ALA A 103 14.72 -6.41 13.63
N LEU A 104 13.84 -6.97 12.79
CA LEU A 104 12.48 -7.33 13.17
C LEU A 104 12.46 -8.35 14.32
N LYS A 105 13.32 -9.37 14.28
CA LYS A 105 13.45 -10.37 15.36
C LYS A 105 13.97 -9.72 16.66
N ALA A 106 14.99 -8.90 16.58
CA ALA A 106 15.59 -8.21 17.71
C ALA A 106 14.56 -7.27 18.39
N ALA A 107 13.73 -6.58 17.59
CA ALA A 107 12.65 -5.75 18.09
C ALA A 107 11.42 -6.54 18.59
N SER A 108 11.45 -7.88 18.54
CA SER A 108 10.31 -8.74 18.90
C SER A 108 9.02 -8.37 18.15
N ALA A 109 9.14 -8.17 16.82
CA ALA A 109 8.05 -7.72 15.96
C ALA A 109 6.95 -8.79 15.74
N GLN A 110 7.15 -10.00 16.26
CA GLN A 110 6.19 -11.09 16.11
C GLN A 110 4.90 -10.80 16.86
N ARG A 111 3.76 -11.01 16.17
CA ARG A 111 2.40 -10.89 16.73
C ARG A 111 2.02 -9.49 17.26
N VAL A 112 2.77 -8.46 16.91
CA VAL A 112 2.39 -7.07 17.15
C VAL A 112 1.97 -6.42 15.81
N PRO A 113 1.15 -5.36 15.81
CA PRO A 113 0.90 -4.59 14.61
C PRO A 113 2.21 -4.12 14.00
N LEU A 114 2.44 -4.49 12.75
CA LEU A 114 3.68 -4.24 12.04
C LEU A 114 3.38 -3.70 10.64
N LEU A 115 3.92 -2.52 10.34
CA LEU A 115 3.95 -1.95 9.00
C LEU A 115 5.39 -1.81 8.54
N GLY A 116 5.72 -2.36 7.39
CA GLY A 116 7.00 -2.12 6.71
C GLY A 116 6.84 -1.19 5.53
N PHE A 117 7.78 -0.27 5.35
CA PHE A 117 7.98 0.46 4.10
C PHE A 117 9.38 0.15 3.56
N LEU A 118 9.45 -0.42 2.36
CA LEU A 118 10.70 -0.75 1.70
C LEU A 118 10.78 0.03 0.38
N ASP A 119 11.58 1.09 0.33
CA ASP A 119 11.80 1.86 -0.90
C ASP A 119 13.02 1.35 -1.67
N ALA A 120 12.83 0.26 -2.39
CA ALA A 120 13.85 -0.36 -3.21
C ALA A 120 13.90 0.18 -4.65
N ALA A 121 13.20 1.29 -4.95
CA ALA A 121 13.13 1.82 -6.32
C ALA A 121 14.48 2.25 -6.89
N SER A 122 15.43 2.63 -6.05
CA SER A 122 16.81 2.98 -6.43
C SER A 122 17.86 1.94 -6.00
N ALA A 123 17.45 0.81 -5.45
CA ALA A 123 18.36 -0.27 -5.08
C ALA A 123 18.93 -0.96 -6.33
N SER A 124 20.16 -1.46 -6.23
CA SER A 124 20.81 -2.18 -7.32
C SER A 124 20.08 -3.49 -7.68
N GLU A 125 19.48 -4.12 -6.67
CA GLU A 125 18.66 -5.32 -6.79
C GLU A 125 17.39 -5.18 -5.96
N PRO A 126 16.25 -5.73 -6.42
CA PRO A 126 15.03 -5.74 -5.63
C PRO A 126 15.22 -6.63 -4.38
N PRO A 127 14.51 -6.36 -3.27
CA PRO A 127 14.58 -7.21 -2.09
C PRO A 127 14.13 -8.63 -2.42
N SER A 128 14.73 -9.63 -1.74
CA SER A 128 14.24 -11.00 -1.87
C SER A 128 12.80 -11.12 -1.35
N PRO A 129 12.00 -12.06 -1.89
CA PRO A 129 10.69 -12.37 -1.32
C PRO A 129 10.74 -12.72 0.17
N ALA A 130 11.83 -13.32 0.64
CA ALA A 130 12.02 -13.67 2.04
C ALA A 130 12.15 -12.43 2.95
N THR A 131 12.85 -11.40 2.48
CA THR A 131 12.99 -10.12 3.21
C THR A 131 11.64 -9.44 3.37
N VAL A 132 10.83 -9.38 2.31
CA VAL A 132 9.48 -8.79 2.38
C VAL A 132 8.54 -9.67 3.23
N ALA A 133 8.63 -11.00 3.08
CA ALA A 133 7.81 -11.94 3.85
C ALA A 133 8.13 -11.94 5.36
N ALA A 134 9.30 -11.46 5.79
CA ALA A 134 9.62 -11.31 7.21
C ALA A 134 8.60 -10.42 7.96
N LEU A 135 7.96 -9.48 7.26
CA LEU A 135 6.92 -8.62 7.82
C LEU A 135 5.62 -9.37 8.16
N THR A 136 5.36 -10.52 7.54
CA THR A 136 4.16 -11.34 7.83
C THR A 136 4.15 -11.91 9.25
N ALA A 137 5.25 -11.81 9.98
CA ALA A 137 5.32 -12.14 11.41
C ALA A 137 4.47 -11.20 12.28
N GLY A 138 4.17 -10.00 11.81
CA GLY A 138 3.28 -9.03 12.47
C GLY A 138 1.82 -9.49 12.51
N LYS A 139 1.03 -8.87 13.42
CA LYS A 139 -0.40 -9.20 13.55
C LYS A 139 -1.21 -8.00 14.07
N PRO A 140 -1.91 -7.26 13.18
CA PRO A 140 -1.89 -7.34 11.72
C PRO A 140 -0.54 -6.98 11.11
N ALA A 141 -0.31 -7.45 9.88
CA ALA A 141 0.91 -7.19 9.11
C ALA A 141 0.57 -6.41 7.84
N GLU A 142 1.44 -5.46 7.50
CA GLU A 142 1.31 -4.65 6.28
C GLU A 142 2.68 -4.36 5.68
N VAL A 143 2.73 -4.25 4.36
CA VAL A 143 3.90 -3.77 3.63
C VAL A 143 3.51 -2.78 2.54
N LEU A 144 4.25 -1.69 2.47
CA LEU A 144 4.30 -0.80 1.33
C LEU A 144 5.69 -0.98 0.69
N LEU A 145 5.73 -1.43 -0.56
CA LEU A 145 6.95 -1.81 -1.26
C LEU A 145 7.07 -1.00 -2.56
N ALA A 146 8.11 -0.18 -2.68
CA ALA A 146 8.43 0.51 -3.91
C ALA A 146 9.56 -0.22 -4.65
N LEU A 147 9.37 -0.48 -5.94
CA LEU A 147 10.27 -1.21 -6.80
C LEU A 147 10.69 -0.37 -8.01
N ALA A 148 11.88 -0.65 -8.53
CA ALA A 148 12.39 0.00 -9.72
C ALA A 148 11.51 -0.24 -10.95
N PRO A 149 11.55 0.65 -11.96
CA PRO A 149 10.84 0.48 -13.21
C PRO A 149 11.09 -0.89 -13.85
N GLY A 150 10.02 -1.56 -14.29
CA GLY A 150 10.09 -2.86 -14.94
C GLY A 150 10.23 -4.07 -14.00
N VAL A 151 10.37 -3.86 -12.70
CA VAL A 151 10.38 -4.96 -11.71
C VAL A 151 8.93 -5.38 -11.40
N SER A 152 8.66 -6.69 -11.46
CA SER A 152 7.34 -7.25 -11.12
C SER A 152 7.15 -7.42 -9.62
N ALA A 153 5.97 -7.09 -9.11
CA ALA A 153 5.60 -7.35 -7.72
C ALA A 153 5.06 -8.79 -7.49
N GLU A 154 4.89 -9.59 -8.53
CA GLU A 154 4.23 -10.90 -8.43
C GLU A 154 4.94 -11.87 -7.48
N ALA A 155 6.28 -11.81 -7.41
CA ALA A 155 7.06 -12.66 -6.50
C ALA A 155 6.76 -12.42 -5.01
N TYR A 156 6.19 -11.26 -4.66
CA TYR A 156 5.86 -10.90 -3.28
C TYR A 156 4.41 -11.20 -2.89
N ARG A 157 3.53 -11.39 -3.86
CA ARG A 157 2.09 -11.61 -3.66
C ARG A 157 1.79 -12.80 -2.76
N ALA A 158 2.51 -13.89 -2.92
CA ALA A 158 2.23 -15.17 -2.22
C ALA A 158 2.32 -15.08 -0.69
N GLY A 159 3.01 -14.08 -0.14
CA GLY A 159 3.12 -13.86 1.30
C GLY A 159 1.92 -13.14 1.93
N TRP A 160 0.98 -12.62 1.12
CA TRP A 160 -0.06 -11.71 1.60
C TRP A 160 -1.45 -12.16 1.18
N PRO A 161 -2.43 -12.25 2.11
CA PRO A 161 -3.81 -12.61 1.76
C PRO A 161 -4.51 -11.55 0.91
N LEU A 162 -4.12 -10.28 1.07
CA LEU A 162 -4.60 -9.14 0.28
C LEU A 162 -3.40 -8.40 -0.29
N PHE A 163 -3.36 -8.23 -1.60
CA PHE A 163 -2.24 -7.61 -2.30
C PHE A 163 -2.73 -6.79 -3.48
N THR A 164 -2.11 -5.66 -3.72
CA THR A 164 -2.37 -4.80 -4.87
C THR A 164 -1.10 -4.10 -5.31
N ALA A 165 -1.04 -3.64 -6.54
CA ALA A 165 0.08 -2.85 -7.05
C ALA A 165 -0.43 -1.77 -8.01
N VAL A 166 0.32 -0.67 -8.10
CA VAL A 166 0.11 0.44 -9.02
C VAL A 166 1.46 0.91 -9.56
N GLU A 167 1.55 1.21 -10.82
CA GLU A 167 2.72 1.86 -11.40
C GLU A 167 2.56 3.37 -11.35
N LEU A 168 3.58 4.06 -10.84
CA LEU A 168 3.69 5.52 -10.78
C LEU A 168 4.51 5.99 -11.98
N ALA A 169 3.87 6.62 -12.95
CA ALA A 169 4.51 7.01 -14.22
C ALA A 169 4.39 8.51 -14.49
N THR A 170 5.41 9.08 -15.13
CA THR A 170 5.40 10.48 -15.58
C THR A 170 5.28 10.62 -17.10
N GLY A 171 5.14 9.50 -17.82
CA GLY A 171 5.05 9.42 -19.29
C GLY A 171 4.88 7.98 -19.74
N ASP A 172 5.25 7.69 -20.98
CA ASP A 172 5.06 6.40 -21.61
C ASP A 172 6.08 5.34 -21.13
N GLU A 173 7.24 5.77 -20.67
CA GLU A 173 8.26 4.89 -20.11
C GLU A 173 7.77 4.16 -18.85
N PRO A 174 8.33 2.98 -18.56
CA PRO A 174 8.03 2.30 -17.31
C PRO A 174 8.30 3.19 -16.09
N GLY A 175 7.33 3.26 -15.19
CA GLY A 175 7.43 3.98 -13.93
C GLY A 175 7.83 3.07 -12.76
N GLU A 176 7.95 3.64 -11.57
CA GLU A 176 8.20 2.88 -10.35
C GLU A 176 6.93 2.12 -9.95
N LEU A 177 7.08 0.89 -9.48
CA LEU A 177 5.96 0.10 -9.00
C LEU A 177 5.80 0.26 -7.50
N LEU A 178 4.61 0.60 -7.05
CA LEU A 178 4.22 0.63 -5.65
C LEU A 178 3.26 -0.52 -5.37
N ALA A 179 3.69 -1.46 -4.52
CA ALA A 179 2.87 -2.59 -4.10
C ALA A 179 2.47 -2.44 -2.63
N PHE A 180 1.28 -2.90 -2.30
CA PHE A 180 0.74 -2.92 -0.95
C PHE A 180 0.21 -4.31 -0.61
N GLY A 181 0.76 -4.91 0.45
CA GLY A 181 0.32 -6.18 1.02
C GLY A 181 -0.19 -6.00 2.44
N THR A 182 -1.30 -6.63 2.79
CA THR A 182 -1.92 -6.51 4.12
C THR A 182 -2.71 -7.75 4.52
N THR A 183 -2.90 -7.93 5.83
CA THR A 183 -3.84 -8.89 6.41
C THR A 183 -5.19 -8.27 6.77
N SER A 184 -5.40 -6.98 6.45
CA SER A 184 -6.59 -6.19 6.82
C SER A 184 -7.32 -5.63 5.60
N GLY A 185 -8.56 -6.08 5.36
CA GLY A 185 -9.40 -5.52 4.29
C GLY A 185 -9.65 -4.01 4.45
N LYS A 186 -9.82 -3.55 5.69
CA LYS A 186 -9.98 -2.12 5.99
C LYS A 186 -8.73 -1.31 5.61
N SER A 187 -7.54 -1.85 5.86
CA SER A 187 -6.28 -1.20 5.45
C SER A 187 -6.15 -1.14 3.93
N LEU A 188 -6.54 -2.20 3.22
CA LEU A 188 -6.53 -2.20 1.76
C LEU A 188 -7.48 -1.14 1.17
N GLU A 189 -8.70 -1.05 1.71
CA GLU A 189 -9.64 0.01 1.32
C GLU A 189 -9.06 1.40 1.60
N GLY A 190 -8.52 1.62 2.80
CA GLY A 190 -7.88 2.89 3.18
C GLY A 190 -6.69 3.26 2.28
N PHE A 191 -5.85 2.29 1.94
CA PHE A 191 -4.75 2.51 0.99
C PHE A 191 -5.27 2.93 -0.39
N LYS A 192 -6.31 2.28 -0.90
CA LYS A 192 -6.93 2.65 -2.19
C LYS A 192 -7.55 4.05 -2.15
N GLU A 193 -8.18 4.44 -1.03
CA GLU A 193 -8.68 5.82 -0.89
C GLU A 193 -7.53 6.83 -0.86
N ALA A 194 -6.45 6.55 -0.14
CA ALA A 194 -5.26 7.40 -0.12
C ALA A 194 -4.63 7.54 -1.51
N LEU A 195 -4.58 6.44 -2.30
CA LEU A 195 -4.04 6.42 -3.64
C LEU A 195 -4.72 7.46 -4.56
N TRP A 196 -6.05 7.57 -4.50
CA TRP A 196 -6.81 8.50 -5.34
C TRP A 196 -6.98 9.90 -4.73
N ALA A 197 -6.52 10.10 -3.49
CA ALA A 197 -6.55 11.39 -2.79
C ALA A 197 -5.22 12.16 -2.85
N VAL A 198 -4.19 11.59 -3.47
CA VAL A 198 -2.91 12.28 -3.69
C VAL A 198 -3.11 13.47 -4.63
N ASP A 199 -2.35 14.53 -4.40
CA ASP A 199 -2.41 15.73 -5.22
C ASP A 199 -1.90 15.47 -6.65
N GLU A 200 -2.73 15.79 -7.65
CA GLU A 200 -2.42 15.62 -9.07
C GLU A 200 -1.36 16.60 -9.60
N PHE A 201 -1.04 17.68 -8.85
CA PHE A 201 -0.07 18.70 -9.27
C PHE A 201 1.35 18.15 -9.50
N ALA A 202 1.65 16.94 -9.05
CA ALA A 202 2.97 16.35 -9.21
C ALA A 202 3.27 15.86 -10.65
N GLY A 203 2.29 15.86 -11.57
CA GLY A 203 2.47 15.35 -12.93
C GLY A 203 2.71 13.84 -13.00
N VAL A 204 2.45 13.11 -11.92
CA VAL A 204 2.47 11.66 -11.85
C VAL A 204 1.08 11.13 -12.19
N ARG A 205 1.04 10.06 -12.96
CA ARG A 205 -0.18 9.32 -13.31
C ARG A 205 -0.06 7.88 -12.88
N TYR A 206 -1.19 7.20 -12.76
CA TYR A 206 -1.22 5.78 -12.45
C TYR A 206 -1.34 4.93 -13.70
N ARG A 207 -0.75 3.75 -13.63
CA ARG A 207 -0.94 2.68 -14.60
C ARG A 207 -1.21 1.40 -13.84
N ASP A 208 -2.20 0.63 -14.30
CA ASP A 208 -2.43 -0.71 -13.77
C ASP A 208 -1.37 -1.65 -14.34
N PRO A 209 -0.56 -2.31 -13.50
CA PRO A 209 0.43 -3.26 -13.99
C PRO A 209 -0.17 -4.44 -14.77
N ALA A 210 -1.44 -4.75 -14.53
CA ALA A 210 -2.17 -5.83 -15.21
C ALA A 210 -2.81 -5.38 -16.53
N ASP A 211 -2.84 -4.07 -16.82
CA ASP A 211 -3.41 -3.57 -18.08
C ASP A 211 -2.45 -3.81 -19.25
N PRO A 212 -2.80 -4.70 -20.22
CA PRO A 212 -1.95 -4.98 -21.37
C PRO A 212 -1.77 -3.76 -22.30
N ASP A 213 -2.74 -2.85 -22.30
CA ASP A 213 -2.71 -1.63 -23.13
C ASP A 213 -1.94 -0.48 -22.44
N ARG A 214 -1.53 -0.67 -21.19
CA ARG A 214 -0.71 0.27 -20.41
C ARG A 214 -1.28 1.69 -20.36
N HIS A 215 -2.60 1.82 -20.22
CA HIS A 215 -3.24 3.12 -20.12
C HIS A 215 -2.74 3.93 -18.93
N LEU A 216 -2.42 5.21 -19.18
CA LEU A 216 -2.16 6.18 -18.11
C LEU A 216 -3.49 6.75 -17.62
N ILE A 217 -3.65 6.77 -16.30
CA ILE A 217 -4.86 7.25 -15.64
C ILE A 217 -4.49 8.42 -14.75
N ASP A 218 -5.12 9.56 -14.97
CA ASP A 218 -4.93 10.76 -14.17
C ASP A 218 -5.40 10.53 -12.73
N ILE A 219 -4.61 10.98 -11.77
CA ILE A 219 -4.98 10.90 -10.35
C ILE A 219 -6.16 11.83 -10.12
N SER A 220 -7.26 11.30 -9.63
CA SER A 220 -8.50 12.04 -9.41
C SER A 220 -9.35 11.37 -8.34
N LEU A 221 -10.09 12.16 -7.58
CA LEU A 221 -11.09 11.63 -6.64
C LEU A 221 -12.23 10.87 -7.35
N SER A 222 -12.39 11.09 -8.65
CA SER A 222 -13.36 10.40 -9.51
C SER A 222 -12.66 9.81 -10.75
N PRO A 223 -11.91 8.71 -10.60
CA PRO A 223 -11.16 8.12 -11.70
C PRO A 223 -12.07 7.66 -12.83
N HIS A 224 -11.56 7.73 -14.06
CA HIS A 224 -12.31 7.33 -15.25
C HIS A 224 -12.71 5.85 -15.17
N PRO A 225 -14.01 5.51 -15.30
CA PRO A 225 -14.51 4.15 -15.03
C PRO A 225 -14.30 3.16 -16.17
N GLY A 226 -13.89 3.62 -17.35
CA GLY A 226 -13.80 2.81 -18.56
C GLY A 226 -12.90 1.58 -18.43
N PRO A 227 -11.66 1.69 -17.93
CA PRO A 227 -10.79 0.53 -17.74
C PRO A 227 -11.41 -0.48 -16.77
N LEU A 228 -11.87 -0.04 -15.60
CA LEU A 228 -12.50 -0.92 -14.59
C LEU A 228 -13.73 -1.66 -15.18
N ARG A 229 -14.54 -0.96 -15.98
CA ARG A 229 -15.67 -1.59 -16.66
C ARG A 229 -15.23 -2.77 -17.54
N ARG A 230 -14.19 -2.59 -18.34
CA ARG A 230 -13.66 -3.67 -19.20
C ARG A 230 -13.14 -4.85 -18.38
N GLU A 231 -12.42 -4.56 -17.29
CA GLU A 231 -11.85 -5.59 -16.41
C GLU A 231 -12.92 -6.39 -15.68
N ILE A 232 -13.97 -5.74 -15.16
CA ILE A 232 -15.12 -6.43 -14.55
C ILE A 232 -15.83 -7.35 -15.55
N LEU A 233 -16.09 -6.88 -16.77
CA LEU A 233 -16.72 -7.69 -17.80
C LEU A 233 -15.83 -8.88 -18.21
N ALA A 234 -14.52 -8.66 -18.37
CA ALA A 234 -13.57 -9.72 -18.67
C ALA A 234 -13.48 -10.75 -17.53
N HIS A 235 -13.50 -10.30 -16.27
CA HIS A 235 -13.52 -11.17 -15.12
C HIS A 235 -14.79 -12.03 -15.09
N LEU A 236 -15.96 -11.43 -15.26
CA LEU A 236 -17.23 -12.16 -15.34
C LEU A 236 -17.25 -13.17 -16.48
N GLY A 237 -16.63 -12.85 -17.63
CA GLY A 237 -16.47 -13.79 -18.76
C GLY A 237 -15.66 -15.03 -18.38
N ARG A 238 -14.72 -14.93 -17.45
CA ARG A 238 -13.91 -16.07 -16.97
C ARG A 238 -14.61 -16.89 -15.89
N VAL A 239 -15.29 -16.22 -14.94
CA VAL A 239 -15.89 -16.91 -13.78
C VAL A 239 -17.37 -17.21 -13.95
N GLY A 240 -18.02 -16.68 -14.97
CA GLY A 240 -19.45 -16.83 -15.26
C GLY A 240 -20.34 -15.91 -14.44
N SER A 241 -20.20 -15.92 -13.12
CA SER A 241 -20.93 -15.05 -12.21
C SER A 241 -20.10 -14.76 -10.95
N ALA A 242 -20.37 -13.63 -10.31
CA ALA A 242 -19.77 -13.25 -9.04
C ALA A 242 -20.72 -12.36 -8.23
N THR A 243 -20.61 -12.36 -6.93
CA THR A 243 -21.33 -11.44 -6.06
C THR A 243 -20.74 -10.03 -6.14
N VAL A 244 -21.51 -9.02 -5.76
CA VAL A 244 -21.01 -7.64 -5.66
C VAL A 244 -19.83 -7.55 -4.70
N THR A 245 -19.82 -8.31 -3.59
CA THR A 245 -18.70 -8.39 -2.65
C THR A 245 -17.45 -8.94 -3.34
N GLU A 246 -17.56 -10.03 -4.10
CA GLU A 246 -16.42 -10.59 -4.85
C GLU A 246 -15.88 -9.61 -5.91
N LEU A 247 -16.76 -8.91 -6.61
CA LEU A 247 -16.36 -7.89 -7.60
C LEU A 247 -15.71 -6.66 -6.97
N ARG A 248 -16.12 -6.26 -5.77
CA ARG A 248 -15.43 -5.23 -4.98
C ARG A 248 -14.04 -5.70 -4.55
N THR A 249 -13.92 -6.94 -4.10
CA THR A 249 -12.63 -7.53 -3.74
C THR A 249 -11.72 -7.63 -4.96
N PHE A 250 -12.25 -8.05 -6.10
CA PHE A 250 -11.53 -8.04 -7.38
C PHE A 250 -11.00 -6.65 -7.73
N ALA A 251 -11.81 -5.60 -7.62
CA ALA A 251 -11.34 -4.24 -7.86
C ALA A 251 -10.21 -3.83 -6.91
N LEU A 252 -10.29 -4.20 -5.64
CA LEU A 252 -9.28 -3.87 -4.63
C LEU A 252 -7.96 -4.63 -4.83
N THR A 253 -7.99 -5.90 -5.25
CA THR A 253 -6.80 -6.77 -5.31
C THR A 253 -6.21 -6.88 -6.71
N GLU A 254 -7.04 -6.85 -7.75
CA GLU A 254 -6.61 -7.11 -9.13
C GLU A 254 -6.60 -5.87 -10.02
N THR A 255 -7.04 -4.73 -9.52
CA THR A 255 -7.02 -3.45 -10.23
C THR A 255 -6.49 -2.34 -9.37
N ILE A 256 -6.29 -1.14 -9.94
CA ILE A 256 -5.92 0.04 -9.15
C ILE A 256 -7.12 0.74 -8.51
N TYR A 257 -8.34 0.31 -8.78
CA TYR A 257 -9.57 0.98 -8.37
C TYR A 257 -10.04 0.61 -6.96
N ARG A 258 -10.98 1.42 -6.43
CA ARG A 258 -11.60 1.25 -5.11
C ARG A 258 -12.85 0.36 -5.20
N ALA A 259 -13.29 -0.17 -4.07
CA ALA A 259 -14.57 -0.87 -3.95
C ALA A 259 -15.76 0.01 -4.34
N ALA A 260 -15.72 1.31 -4.02
CA ALA A 260 -16.75 2.28 -4.40
C ALA A 260 -16.83 2.49 -5.92
N ASP A 261 -15.70 2.49 -6.61
CA ASP A 261 -15.65 2.59 -8.07
C ASP A 261 -16.28 1.36 -8.74
N ALA A 262 -15.99 0.16 -8.22
CA ALA A 262 -16.64 -1.07 -8.67
C ALA A 262 -18.16 -1.01 -8.49
N THR A 263 -18.64 -0.55 -7.34
CA THR A 263 -20.08 -0.39 -7.10
C THR A 263 -20.72 0.54 -8.11
N ARG A 264 -20.08 1.68 -8.40
CA ARG A 264 -20.58 2.66 -9.38
C ARG A 264 -20.64 2.07 -10.79
N VAL A 265 -19.60 1.35 -11.19
CA VAL A 265 -19.55 0.65 -12.50
C VAL A 265 -20.64 -0.42 -12.58
N LEU A 266 -20.86 -1.20 -11.53
CA LEU A 266 -21.89 -2.25 -11.50
C LEU A 266 -23.31 -1.68 -11.65
N HIS A 267 -23.60 -0.54 -11.02
CA HIS A 267 -24.87 0.17 -11.25
C HIS A 267 -25.04 0.54 -12.72
N THR A 268 -24.03 1.16 -13.33
CA THR A 268 -24.10 1.55 -14.75
C THR A 268 -24.23 0.33 -15.68
N LEU A 269 -23.53 -0.77 -15.39
CA LEU A 269 -23.62 -2.00 -16.17
C LEU A 269 -24.99 -2.67 -16.06
N ALA A 270 -25.59 -2.68 -14.88
CA ALA A 270 -26.92 -3.22 -14.64
C ALA A 270 -28.00 -2.36 -15.33
N ASP A 271 -27.92 -1.03 -15.20
CA ASP A 271 -28.87 -0.10 -15.78
C ASP A 271 -28.83 -0.14 -17.33
N SER A 272 -27.66 -0.38 -17.91
CA SER A 272 -27.50 -0.52 -19.38
C SER A 272 -27.83 -1.92 -19.91
N GLY A 273 -28.12 -2.89 -19.03
CA GLY A 273 -28.36 -4.29 -19.43
C GLY A 273 -27.09 -5.02 -19.88
N ALA A 274 -25.91 -4.46 -19.67
CA ALA A 274 -24.64 -5.12 -20.01
C ALA A 274 -24.30 -6.27 -19.05
N VAL A 275 -24.94 -6.32 -17.89
CA VAL A 275 -24.93 -7.44 -16.96
C VAL A 275 -26.35 -7.71 -16.47
N THR A 276 -26.58 -8.94 -16.05
CA THR A 276 -27.80 -9.35 -15.33
C THR A 276 -27.51 -9.43 -13.83
N ARG A 277 -28.55 -9.26 -13.04
CA ARG A 277 -28.43 -9.35 -11.57
C ARG A 277 -29.50 -10.25 -10.97
N ARG A 278 -29.13 -10.92 -9.86
CA ARG A 278 -30.05 -11.75 -9.09
C ARG A 278 -29.94 -11.40 -7.60
N PRO A 279 -31.01 -10.94 -6.95
CA PRO A 279 -32.36 -10.71 -7.49
C PRO A 279 -32.42 -9.56 -8.50
N PRO A 280 -33.44 -9.56 -9.40
CA PRO A 280 -33.54 -8.60 -10.51
C PRO A 280 -33.84 -7.16 -10.06
N HIS A 281 -34.36 -6.98 -8.86
CA HIS A 281 -34.75 -5.66 -8.31
C HIS A 281 -34.21 -5.45 -6.91
N GLY A 282 -34.27 -4.23 -6.42
CA GLY A 282 -33.84 -3.83 -5.08
C GLY A 282 -32.43 -3.21 -5.05
N ARG A 283 -31.91 -2.98 -3.84
CA ARG A 283 -30.58 -2.42 -3.63
C ARG A 283 -29.50 -3.38 -4.15
N LEU A 284 -28.42 -2.85 -4.71
CA LEU A 284 -27.25 -3.62 -5.13
C LEU A 284 -26.38 -3.95 -3.88
N GLY A 285 -26.88 -4.89 -3.06
CA GLY A 285 -26.18 -5.37 -1.85
C GLY A 285 -25.02 -6.29 -2.19
N GLY A 286 -24.18 -6.59 -1.19
CA GLY A 286 -22.96 -7.37 -1.37
C GLY A 286 -23.20 -8.81 -1.81
N ASP A 287 -24.33 -9.39 -1.52
CA ASP A 287 -24.78 -10.76 -1.85
C ASP A 287 -25.47 -10.90 -3.22
N VAL A 288 -25.78 -9.76 -3.86
CA VAL A 288 -26.36 -9.74 -5.21
C VAL A 288 -25.38 -10.38 -6.20
N VAL A 289 -25.85 -11.40 -6.94
CA VAL A 289 -25.06 -12.07 -7.96
C VAL A 289 -25.18 -11.33 -9.29
N ILE A 290 -24.04 -11.11 -9.92
CA ILE A 290 -23.89 -10.45 -11.21
C ILE A 290 -23.36 -11.48 -12.22
N SER A 291 -23.91 -11.49 -13.42
CA SER A 291 -23.43 -12.31 -14.54
C SER A 291 -23.56 -11.58 -15.87
N LEU A 292 -22.90 -12.08 -16.90
CA LEU A 292 -23.15 -11.64 -18.26
C LEU A 292 -24.55 -12.11 -18.70
N PRO A 293 -25.21 -11.38 -19.64
CA PRO A 293 -26.51 -11.76 -20.18
C PRO A 293 -26.55 -13.14 -20.81
#